data_b4d2d97ae712f7ba804a1fcced385f8e
#
_entry.id   b4d2d97ae712f7ba804a1fcced385f8e
#
_cell.length_a   1.000
_cell.length_b   1.000
_cell.length_c   1.000
_cell.angle_alpha   90.00
_cell.angle_beta   90.00
_cell.angle_gamma   90.00
#
_symmetry.space_group_name_H-M   'P 1'
#
loop_
_entity.id
_entity.type
_entity.pdbx_description
1 polymer ?
#
loop_
_entity_poly.entity_id
_entity_poly.type
_entity_poly.pdbx_seq_one_letter_code
_entity_poly.pdbx_strand_id
1 'polypeptide(L)'
;WFLFTPPLSLASQIPNAASGECTIYLRTYSNAAATTQVGSTQEMKLTMTVPSSLGPTASAGWCRAVAYNDGTKAEGLSVLLKGISRSEVRFDDSKVSCQQGASIKERRITCQGETVRSAPYRTGVLLATNVKVTCTVEDSRGFTVSEDLTLTAYDYSAPNLTDIAVYRCDRNGAAMSAGTHIWAQAKTSYTEAGGAITCQLKAYWKLGTSGSWGAAVSMKSGVGKIITGSTDILTTKTYKVRLEAVDTLGNSASYEAVVPTDTVAMHIREGGDGFAVGKYCERAKAFELPEDWEIVAYGDTLKKVILAMMWPVGSIYISVSATSPQTLFGGTWERIQDTFLLAAGRTYAAGKTGGEASHTLTTAEMPSHGHNPANEPGYYGFITNSQKAFTIGDMGSQSGSGRYYPYAAAAFDISRNTLTGTTGGGNSHNNMPPYLAVYVWKRTA
;
A
#
# COMPACT_ATOMS: atom_id res chain seq x y z
N TRP A 1 12.88 -62.86 -6.61
CA TRP A 1 12.79 -61.41 -6.69
C TRP A 1 14.06 -60.83 -6.07
N PHE A 2 14.83 -60.03 -6.86
CA PHE A 2 15.98 -59.29 -6.34
C PHE A 2 15.47 -57.85 -6.04
N LEU A 3 15.56 -57.42 -4.81
CA LEU A 3 15.32 -56.03 -4.45
C LEU A 3 16.68 -55.32 -4.46
N PHE A 4 16.85 -54.37 -5.34
CA PHE A 4 18.05 -53.52 -5.39
C PHE A 4 17.64 -52.09 -4.99
N THR A 5 18.22 -51.58 -3.93
CA THR A 5 18.09 -50.17 -3.55
C THR A 5 19.31 -49.43 -4.05
N PRO A 6 19.16 -48.53 -5.04
CA PRO A 6 20.28 -47.74 -5.55
C PRO A 6 20.88 -46.88 -4.44
N PRO A 7 22.22 -46.86 -4.29
CA PRO A 7 22.82 -45.94 -3.32
C PRO A 7 22.60 -44.48 -3.75
N LEU A 8 22.41 -43.58 -2.78
CA LEU A 8 22.18 -42.16 -3.04
C LEU A 8 23.31 -41.50 -3.82
N SER A 9 24.53 -42.05 -3.78
CA SER A 9 25.67 -41.57 -4.56
C SER A 9 25.46 -41.64 -6.08
N LEU A 10 24.55 -42.51 -6.58
CA LEU A 10 24.20 -42.56 -8.00
C LEU A 10 23.56 -41.23 -8.49
N ALA A 11 23.00 -40.43 -7.60
CA ALA A 11 22.49 -39.12 -7.97
C ALA A 11 23.58 -38.19 -8.55
N SER A 12 24.86 -38.45 -8.27
CA SER A 12 25.99 -37.73 -8.88
C SER A 12 26.09 -37.91 -10.40
N GLN A 13 25.46 -38.93 -10.94
CA GLN A 13 25.39 -39.18 -12.40
C GLN A 13 24.28 -38.30 -13.04
N ILE A 14 23.42 -37.70 -12.24
CA ILE A 14 22.31 -36.83 -12.67
C ILE A 14 22.41 -35.48 -11.93
N PRO A 15 23.46 -34.69 -12.16
CA PRO A 15 23.70 -33.46 -11.41
C PRO A 15 22.78 -32.32 -11.82
N ASN A 16 22.18 -32.38 -13.02
CA ASN A 16 21.45 -31.29 -13.65
C ASN A 16 19.97 -31.58 -13.90
N ALA A 17 19.44 -32.67 -13.36
CA ALA A 17 18.05 -33.06 -13.51
C ALA A 17 17.54 -33.81 -12.27
N ALA A 18 16.23 -33.70 -11.99
CA ALA A 18 15.58 -34.44 -10.91
C ALA A 18 15.36 -35.95 -11.26
N SER A 19 15.55 -36.30 -12.50
CA SER A 19 15.48 -37.71 -12.95
C SER A 19 16.36 -37.94 -14.15
N GLY A 20 16.71 -39.20 -14.39
CA GLY A 20 17.48 -39.64 -15.55
C GLY A 20 17.19 -41.08 -15.88
N GLU A 21 17.51 -41.49 -17.10
CA GLU A 21 17.41 -42.88 -17.52
C GLU A 21 18.67 -43.67 -17.13
N CYS A 22 18.49 -44.87 -16.63
CA CYS A 22 19.55 -45.84 -16.50
C CYS A 22 19.19 -47.12 -17.24
N THR A 23 20.18 -47.79 -17.79
CA THR A 23 19.99 -49.07 -18.43
C THR A 23 20.52 -50.18 -17.50
N ILE A 24 19.65 -51.09 -17.15
CA ILE A 24 20.03 -52.30 -16.39
C ILE A 24 20.32 -53.42 -17.38
N TYR A 25 21.46 -54.02 -17.23
CA TYR A 25 21.87 -55.18 -17.98
C TYR A 25 21.75 -56.42 -17.10
N LEU A 26 20.89 -57.35 -17.45
CA LEU A 26 20.78 -58.61 -16.78
C LEU A 26 21.57 -59.66 -17.59
N ARG A 27 22.52 -60.28 -16.95
CA ARG A 27 23.28 -61.38 -17.49
C ARG A 27 23.16 -62.62 -16.62
N THR A 28 22.88 -63.73 -17.23
CA THR A 28 22.79 -65.02 -16.54
C THR A 28 24.06 -65.82 -16.80
N TYR A 29 24.58 -66.45 -15.78
CA TYR A 29 25.76 -67.22 -15.84
C TYR A 29 25.47 -68.65 -15.35
N SER A 30 26.16 -69.67 -15.98
CA SER A 30 26.00 -71.05 -15.59
C SER A 30 26.86 -71.44 -14.38
N ASN A 31 27.76 -70.56 -13.94
CA ASN A 31 28.66 -70.81 -12.82
C ASN A 31 28.70 -69.61 -11.82
N ALA A 32 29.03 -69.90 -10.59
CA ALA A 32 29.13 -68.92 -9.53
C ALA A 32 30.27 -67.92 -9.74
N ALA A 33 31.30 -68.25 -10.56
CA ALA A 33 32.41 -67.37 -10.89
C ALA A 33 32.04 -66.31 -11.97
N ALA A 34 30.82 -66.34 -12.51
CA ALA A 34 30.32 -65.46 -13.56
C ALA A 34 31.23 -65.38 -14.81
N THR A 35 31.85 -66.54 -15.21
CA THR A 35 32.75 -66.59 -16.34
C THR A 35 32.10 -67.14 -17.61
N THR A 36 31.00 -67.91 -17.51
CA THR A 36 30.32 -68.52 -18.66
C THR A 36 28.85 -67.97 -18.70
N GLN A 37 28.61 -66.98 -19.57
CA GLN A 37 27.32 -66.40 -19.78
C GLN A 37 26.40 -67.40 -20.54
N VAL A 38 25.14 -67.48 -20.10
CA VAL A 38 24.07 -68.24 -20.72
C VAL A 38 23.05 -67.33 -21.30
N GLY A 39 22.84 -67.43 -22.60
CA GLY A 39 21.91 -66.56 -23.31
C GLY A 39 22.43 -65.15 -23.59
N SER A 40 21.60 -64.29 -24.12
CA SER A 40 21.94 -62.91 -24.42
C SER A 40 21.76 -62.03 -23.19
N THR A 41 22.56 -60.98 -23.14
CA THR A 41 22.30 -59.88 -22.17
C THR A 41 20.92 -59.26 -22.43
N GLN A 42 20.09 -59.16 -21.40
CA GLN A 42 18.81 -58.45 -21.46
C GLN A 42 19.00 -57.01 -20.96
N GLU A 43 18.43 -56.08 -21.66
CA GLU A 43 18.49 -54.67 -21.33
C GLU A 43 17.11 -54.18 -20.90
N MET A 44 17.06 -53.38 -19.83
CA MET A 44 15.86 -52.68 -19.37
C MET A 44 16.20 -51.26 -19.04
N LYS A 45 15.45 -50.33 -19.60
CA LYS A 45 15.54 -48.91 -19.27
C LYS A 45 14.64 -48.60 -18.08
N LEU A 46 15.17 -47.90 -17.10
CA LEU A 46 14.46 -47.41 -15.94
C LEU A 46 14.67 -45.91 -15.79
N THR A 47 13.62 -45.20 -15.46
CA THR A 47 13.73 -43.81 -15.01
C THR A 47 14.04 -43.82 -13.53
N MET A 48 15.18 -43.25 -13.16
CA MET A 48 15.58 -43.04 -11.79
C MET A 48 15.26 -41.59 -11.38
N THR A 49 14.53 -41.41 -10.27
CA THR A 49 14.24 -40.11 -9.70
C THR A 49 15.17 -39.85 -8.52
N VAL A 50 15.78 -38.69 -8.53
CA VAL A 50 16.60 -38.21 -7.41
C VAL A 50 15.69 -37.82 -6.24
N PRO A 51 15.90 -38.38 -5.05
CA PRO A 51 15.08 -38.00 -3.88
C PRO A 51 15.27 -36.52 -3.53
N SER A 52 14.19 -35.86 -3.11
CA SER A 52 14.23 -34.47 -2.66
C SER A 52 15.13 -34.27 -1.42
N SER A 53 15.39 -35.31 -0.65
CA SER A 53 16.35 -35.30 0.46
C SER A 53 17.80 -34.99 0.02
N LEU A 54 18.13 -35.11 -1.27
CA LEU A 54 19.40 -34.70 -1.86
C LEU A 54 19.35 -33.25 -2.40
N GLY A 55 18.35 -32.50 -2.09
CA GLY A 55 18.28 -31.07 -2.39
C GLY A 55 19.33 -30.25 -1.63
N PRO A 56 19.47 -29.00 -1.96
CA PRO A 56 20.43 -28.10 -1.33
C PRO A 56 20.10 -27.94 0.17
N THR A 57 21.17 -27.88 0.96
CA THR A 57 21.08 -27.58 2.41
C THR A 57 21.79 -26.28 2.70
N ALA A 58 21.34 -25.56 3.71
CA ALA A 58 21.92 -24.29 4.11
C ALA A 58 22.15 -24.24 5.61
N SER A 59 23.29 -23.68 6.03
CA SER A 59 23.61 -23.43 7.43
C SER A 59 23.18 -22.01 7.83
N ALA A 60 23.00 -21.75 9.13
CA ALA A 60 22.52 -20.47 9.64
C ALA A 60 23.26 -19.26 9.08
N GLY A 61 22.53 -18.24 8.68
CA GLY A 61 23.07 -16.99 8.13
C GLY A 61 23.59 -17.10 6.69
N TRP A 62 23.09 -18.08 5.92
CA TRP A 62 23.37 -18.18 4.49
C TRP A 62 22.73 -17.07 3.66
N CYS A 63 21.70 -16.43 4.23
CA CYS A 63 21.14 -15.20 3.70
C CYS A 63 20.96 -14.19 4.83
N ARG A 64 21.14 -12.92 4.51
CA ARG A 64 20.91 -11.81 5.46
C ARG A 64 20.37 -10.60 4.72
N ALA A 65 19.49 -9.88 5.37
CA ALA A 65 18.96 -8.64 4.87
C ALA A 65 19.67 -7.45 5.53
N VAL A 66 19.91 -6.41 4.75
CA VAL A 66 20.46 -5.12 5.21
C VAL A 66 19.58 -4.00 4.68
N ALA A 67 19.55 -2.87 5.37
CA ALA A 67 18.85 -1.68 4.88
C ALA A 67 19.50 -1.20 3.58
N TYR A 68 18.67 -0.86 2.60
CA TYR A 68 19.09 -0.24 1.35
C TYR A 68 18.26 1.03 1.13
N ASN A 69 18.90 2.16 1.42
CA ASN A 69 18.26 3.47 1.42
C ASN A 69 18.80 4.42 0.34
N ASP A 70 19.75 3.98 -0.50
CA ASP A 70 20.36 4.80 -1.54
C ASP A 70 19.28 5.35 -2.50
N GLY A 71 19.38 6.65 -2.77
CA GLY A 71 18.41 7.35 -3.62
C GLY A 71 17.03 7.54 -2.98
N THR A 72 16.89 7.30 -1.67
CA THR A 72 15.67 7.58 -0.92
C THR A 72 15.88 8.75 0.05
N LYS A 73 14.79 9.24 0.66
CA LYS A 73 14.89 10.23 1.75
C LYS A 73 15.62 9.71 2.99
N ALA A 74 15.77 8.41 3.15
CA ALA A 74 16.44 7.75 4.25
C ALA A 74 17.92 7.41 3.93
N GLU A 75 18.49 7.99 2.87
CA GLU A 75 19.87 7.74 2.46
C GLU A 75 20.85 7.95 3.62
N GLY A 76 21.77 7.01 3.77
CA GLY A 76 22.75 6.99 4.87
C GLY A 76 22.22 6.40 6.18
N LEU A 77 20.93 6.11 6.32
CA LEU A 77 20.41 5.45 7.51
C LEU A 77 20.57 3.92 7.40
N SER A 78 20.90 3.29 8.53
CA SER A 78 20.96 1.83 8.67
C SER A 78 19.64 1.19 9.10
N VAL A 79 18.61 1.98 9.35
CA VAL A 79 17.27 1.55 9.75
C VAL A 79 16.32 1.48 8.57
N LEU A 80 15.26 0.68 8.71
CA LEU A 80 14.20 0.58 7.72
C LEU A 80 13.02 1.46 8.11
N LEU A 81 12.49 2.20 7.15
CA LEU A 81 11.32 3.05 7.29
C LEU A 81 10.22 2.57 6.34
N LYS A 82 9.03 2.32 6.86
CA LYS A 82 7.85 1.98 6.08
C LYS A 82 7.52 3.07 5.06
N GLY A 83 7.21 2.69 3.83
CA GLY A 83 6.90 3.60 2.74
C GLY A 83 8.09 4.33 2.12
N ILE A 84 9.32 4.13 2.62
CA ILE A 84 10.53 4.83 2.16
C ILE A 84 11.64 3.84 1.83
N SER A 85 11.99 2.98 2.79
CA SER A 85 13.15 2.10 2.70
C SER A 85 12.90 0.85 1.87
N ARG A 86 13.99 0.31 1.34
CA ARG A 86 14.10 -1.01 0.73
C ARG A 86 15.10 -1.83 1.53
N SER A 87 15.18 -3.11 1.23
CA SER A 87 16.21 -3.99 1.78
C SER A 87 16.98 -4.67 0.66
N GLU A 88 18.27 -4.88 0.88
CA GLU A 88 19.11 -5.72 0.05
C GLU A 88 19.40 -7.02 0.79
N VAL A 89 19.11 -8.14 0.14
CA VAL A 89 19.45 -9.47 0.65
C VAL A 89 20.78 -9.89 0.06
N ARG A 90 21.67 -10.35 0.91
CA ARG A 90 22.98 -10.89 0.54
C ARG A 90 23.01 -12.38 0.84
N PHE A 91 23.38 -13.15 -0.15
CA PHE A 91 23.57 -14.59 -0.05
C PHE A 91 25.05 -14.90 0.24
N ASP A 92 25.27 -15.88 1.10
CA ASP A 92 26.59 -16.45 1.40
C ASP A 92 26.62 -17.88 0.90
N ASP A 93 27.09 -18.07 -0.33
CA ASP A 93 27.12 -19.36 -1.00
C ASP A 93 28.02 -20.37 -0.30
N SER A 94 29.00 -19.93 0.48
CA SER A 94 29.88 -20.83 1.25
C SER A 94 29.11 -21.62 2.31
N LYS A 95 27.91 -21.14 2.65
CA LYS A 95 26.99 -21.75 3.63
C LYS A 95 25.88 -22.60 2.98
N VAL A 96 25.85 -22.67 1.66
CA VAL A 96 24.91 -23.50 0.90
C VAL A 96 25.64 -24.68 0.29
N SER A 97 25.18 -25.86 0.57
CA SER A 97 25.77 -27.11 0.04
C SER A 97 24.77 -27.80 -0.87
N CYS A 98 25.17 -27.97 -2.13
CA CYS A 98 24.47 -28.83 -3.08
C CYS A 98 25.08 -30.23 -3.04
N GLN A 99 24.23 -31.24 -2.99
CA GLN A 99 24.67 -32.62 -2.77
C GLN A 99 24.88 -33.38 -4.08
N GLN A 100 25.73 -34.42 -4.06
CA GLN A 100 25.90 -35.35 -5.14
C GLN A 100 26.12 -34.68 -6.52
N GLY A 101 27.03 -33.70 -6.58
CA GLY A 101 27.47 -33.06 -7.83
C GLY A 101 26.48 -31.99 -8.37
N ALA A 102 25.35 -31.73 -7.73
CA ALA A 102 24.52 -30.59 -8.08
C ALA A 102 25.23 -29.26 -7.77
N SER A 103 24.84 -28.21 -8.45
CA SER A 103 25.35 -26.84 -8.25
C SER A 103 24.21 -25.87 -8.04
N ILE A 104 24.52 -24.73 -7.52
CA ILE A 104 23.53 -23.64 -7.40
C ILE A 104 23.16 -23.16 -8.81
N LYS A 105 21.86 -23.21 -9.14
CA LYS A 105 21.31 -22.78 -10.42
C LYS A 105 20.74 -21.37 -10.32
N GLU A 106 19.96 -21.10 -9.29
CA GLU A 106 19.28 -19.82 -9.12
C GLU A 106 19.24 -19.41 -7.64
N ARG A 107 19.30 -18.12 -7.43
CA ARG A 107 18.96 -17.48 -6.17
C ARG A 107 17.82 -16.53 -6.41
N ARG A 108 16.85 -16.48 -5.51
CA ARG A 108 15.76 -15.53 -5.60
C ARG A 108 15.30 -15.09 -4.23
N ILE A 109 14.75 -13.91 -4.17
CA ILE A 109 13.99 -13.44 -3.03
C ILE A 109 12.55 -13.19 -3.45
N THR A 110 11.62 -13.50 -2.56
CA THR A 110 10.20 -13.14 -2.73
C THR A 110 9.78 -12.27 -1.57
N CYS A 111 9.27 -11.08 -1.88
CA CYS A 111 8.86 -10.08 -0.91
C CYS A 111 7.61 -9.35 -1.42
N GLN A 112 6.58 -9.24 -0.59
CA GLN A 112 5.35 -8.50 -0.92
C GLN A 112 4.73 -8.88 -2.29
N GLY A 113 4.84 -10.16 -2.68
CA GLY A 113 4.32 -10.67 -3.96
C GLY A 113 5.28 -10.53 -5.16
N GLU A 114 6.36 -9.81 -5.01
CA GLU A 114 7.39 -9.67 -6.05
C GLU A 114 8.51 -10.68 -5.87
N THR A 115 9.08 -11.15 -6.98
CA THR A 115 10.22 -12.07 -6.98
C THR A 115 11.38 -11.49 -7.77
N VAL A 116 12.54 -11.35 -7.13
CA VAL A 116 13.80 -10.90 -7.74
C VAL A 116 14.73 -12.10 -7.90
N ARG A 117 15.20 -12.35 -9.14
CA ARG A 117 15.98 -13.54 -9.53
C ARG A 117 17.43 -13.24 -9.91
N SER A 118 17.85 -11.99 -9.86
CA SER A 118 19.21 -11.56 -10.19
C SER A 118 19.73 -10.53 -9.20
N ALA A 119 21.03 -10.53 -9.00
CA ALA A 119 21.68 -9.51 -8.18
C ALA A 119 21.61 -8.12 -8.84
N PRO A 120 21.50 -7.04 -8.06
CA PRO A 120 21.37 -7.05 -6.60
C PRO A 120 19.96 -7.47 -6.16
N TYR A 121 19.87 -8.36 -5.15
CA TYR A 121 18.58 -8.86 -4.65
C TYR A 121 17.94 -7.83 -3.72
N ARG A 122 17.24 -6.87 -4.30
CA ARG A 122 16.61 -5.76 -3.59
C ARG A 122 15.10 -5.90 -3.57
N THR A 123 14.51 -5.66 -2.41
CA THR A 123 13.05 -5.60 -2.29
C THR A 123 12.49 -4.34 -2.95
N GLY A 124 11.21 -4.31 -3.23
CA GLY A 124 10.46 -3.07 -3.38
C GLY A 124 10.45 -2.24 -2.08
N VAL A 125 9.79 -1.09 -2.10
CA VAL A 125 9.57 -0.28 -0.90
C VAL A 125 8.75 -1.09 0.11
N LEU A 126 9.15 -1.05 1.39
CA LEU A 126 8.47 -1.78 2.45
C LEU A 126 7.13 -1.12 2.80
N LEU A 127 6.02 -1.81 2.59
CA LEU A 127 4.67 -1.28 2.78
C LEU A 127 4.09 -1.55 4.18
N ALA A 128 4.79 -2.33 5.01
CA ALA A 128 4.39 -2.64 6.38
C ALA A 128 5.57 -2.52 7.35
N THR A 129 5.29 -2.46 8.64
CA THR A 129 6.31 -2.43 9.70
C THR A 129 7.02 -3.76 9.89
N ASN A 130 6.35 -4.85 9.56
CA ASN A 130 6.94 -6.19 9.55
C ASN A 130 6.69 -6.81 8.17
N VAL A 131 7.74 -7.05 7.43
CA VAL A 131 7.69 -7.60 6.09
C VAL A 131 8.51 -8.89 6.04
N LYS A 132 7.88 -9.94 5.55
CA LYS A 132 8.55 -11.21 5.31
C LYS A 132 9.26 -11.20 3.96
N VAL A 133 10.50 -11.64 3.95
CA VAL A 133 11.29 -11.91 2.74
C VAL A 133 11.66 -13.37 2.73
N THR A 134 11.18 -14.12 1.77
CA THR A 134 11.56 -15.50 1.57
C THR A 134 12.76 -15.55 0.64
N CYS A 135 13.89 -16.01 1.16
CA CYS A 135 15.11 -16.28 0.41
C CYS A 135 15.07 -17.73 -0.07
N THR A 136 15.40 -17.98 -1.33
CA THR A 136 15.39 -19.31 -1.90
C THR A 136 16.63 -19.51 -2.78
N VAL A 137 17.26 -20.65 -2.61
CA VAL A 137 18.28 -21.16 -3.54
C VAL A 137 17.73 -22.42 -4.20
N GLU A 138 17.86 -22.49 -5.51
CA GLU A 138 17.50 -23.64 -6.32
C GLU A 138 18.79 -24.28 -6.88
N ASP A 139 18.90 -25.58 -6.78
CA ASP A 139 20.00 -26.31 -7.37
C ASP A 139 19.76 -26.66 -8.85
N SER A 140 20.78 -27.23 -9.51
CA SER A 140 20.73 -27.63 -10.92
C SER A 140 19.69 -28.70 -11.22
N ARG A 141 19.16 -29.39 -10.21
CA ARG A 141 18.08 -30.38 -10.31
C ARG A 141 16.70 -29.78 -10.13
N GLY A 142 16.59 -28.54 -9.68
CA GLY A 142 15.32 -27.84 -9.38
C GLY A 142 14.85 -28.03 -7.95
N PHE A 143 15.63 -28.65 -7.06
CA PHE A 143 15.31 -28.68 -5.63
C PHE A 143 15.68 -27.37 -4.96
N THR A 144 14.95 -27.02 -3.90
CA THR A 144 15.12 -25.72 -3.25
C THR A 144 15.36 -25.84 -1.76
N VAL A 145 16.10 -24.89 -1.23
CA VAL A 145 16.14 -24.56 0.19
C VAL A 145 15.69 -23.13 0.37
N SER A 146 14.87 -22.88 1.37
CA SER A 146 14.33 -21.53 1.63
C SER A 146 14.40 -21.18 3.11
N GLU A 147 14.54 -19.89 3.39
CA GLU A 147 14.50 -19.30 4.71
C GLU A 147 13.70 -18.01 4.67
N ASP A 148 12.93 -17.74 5.70
CA ASP A 148 12.15 -16.52 5.85
C ASP A 148 12.89 -15.54 6.78
N LEU A 149 13.18 -14.37 6.25
CA LEU A 149 13.71 -13.25 7.02
C LEU A 149 12.57 -12.28 7.33
N THR A 150 12.51 -11.80 8.56
CA THR A 150 11.57 -10.73 8.95
C THR A 150 12.29 -9.40 8.95
N LEU A 151 11.83 -8.48 8.11
CA LEU A 151 12.27 -7.09 8.09
C LEU A 151 11.37 -6.27 9.00
N THR A 152 11.96 -5.61 10.01
CA THR A 152 11.22 -4.69 10.88
C THR A 152 11.52 -3.26 10.47
N ALA A 153 10.51 -2.52 10.05
CA ALA A 153 10.59 -1.12 9.66
C ALA A 153 9.84 -0.25 10.66
N TYR A 154 10.35 0.95 10.92
CA TYR A 154 9.64 1.94 11.72
C TYR A 154 8.49 2.56 10.91
N ASP A 155 7.35 2.80 11.56
CA ASP A 155 6.24 3.56 10.99
C ASP A 155 6.61 5.05 11.09
N TYR A 156 7.09 5.59 9.97
CA TYR A 156 7.60 6.96 9.93
C TYR A 156 6.45 7.96 9.91
N SER A 157 6.53 8.95 10.81
CA SER A 157 5.72 10.17 10.79
C SER A 157 6.65 11.39 10.73
N ALA A 158 6.32 12.31 9.82
CA ALA A 158 7.00 13.59 9.69
C ALA A 158 6.86 14.43 10.97
N PRO A 159 7.73 15.43 11.18
CA PRO A 159 7.61 16.37 12.27
C PRO A 159 6.24 17.03 12.33
N ASN A 160 5.74 17.23 13.54
CA ASN A 160 4.54 18.00 13.83
C ASN A 160 4.81 18.94 15.00
N LEU A 161 4.13 20.09 15.02
CA LEU A 161 4.23 21.11 16.08
C LEU A 161 2.93 21.14 16.88
N THR A 162 3.07 21.08 18.21
CA THR A 162 1.98 21.19 19.17
C THR A 162 2.38 22.11 20.34
N ASP A 163 1.47 22.40 21.23
CA ASP A 163 1.68 23.22 22.42
C ASP A 163 2.37 24.56 22.07
N ILE A 164 1.88 25.21 21.02
CA ILE A 164 2.48 26.42 20.47
C ILE A 164 2.03 27.63 21.29
N ALA A 165 2.98 28.45 21.72
CA ALA A 165 2.74 29.74 22.34
C ALA A 165 3.70 30.78 21.76
N VAL A 166 3.16 31.89 21.28
CA VAL A 166 3.95 33.03 20.78
C VAL A 166 3.27 34.32 21.28
N TYR A 167 4.03 35.13 21.99
CA TYR A 167 3.47 36.39 22.55
C TYR A 167 4.57 37.39 22.85
N ARG A 168 4.17 38.66 23.06
CA ARG A 168 5.05 39.68 23.62
C ARG A 168 5.32 39.42 25.10
N CYS A 169 6.55 39.66 25.51
CA CYS A 169 6.95 39.46 26.89
C CYS A 169 7.95 40.55 27.36
N ASP A 170 8.11 40.60 28.65
CA ASP A 170 9.24 41.34 29.27
C ASP A 170 10.55 40.58 29.08
N ARG A 171 11.64 41.12 29.64
CA ARG A 171 12.97 40.51 29.60
C ARG A 171 13.09 39.18 30.34
N ASN A 172 12.12 38.83 31.18
CA ASN A 172 12.09 37.59 31.94
C ASN A 172 11.16 36.52 31.29
N GLY A 173 10.49 36.89 30.19
CA GLY A 173 9.53 36.02 29.50
C GLY A 173 8.11 36.09 30.02
N ALA A 174 7.82 36.97 30.95
CA ALA A 174 6.43 37.18 31.41
C ALA A 174 5.61 37.90 30.35
N ALA A 175 4.41 37.36 30.05
CA ALA A 175 3.53 37.87 29.02
C ALA A 175 3.11 39.31 29.36
N MET A 176 3.31 40.23 28.41
CA MET A 176 3.01 41.66 28.57
C MET A 176 2.70 42.26 27.20
N SER A 177 1.57 42.92 27.03
CA SER A 177 1.18 43.57 25.77
C SER A 177 2.18 44.63 25.31
N ALA A 178 2.68 45.45 26.23
CA ALA A 178 3.73 46.43 25.99
C ALA A 178 5.17 45.82 26.08
N GLY A 179 5.29 44.50 25.99
CA GLY A 179 6.56 43.81 26.06
C GLY A 179 7.46 44.11 24.87
N THR A 180 8.75 44.28 25.16
CA THR A 180 9.78 44.59 24.15
C THR A 180 10.51 43.33 23.63
N HIS A 181 10.06 42.17 24.03
CA HIS A 181 10.63 40.90 23.59
C HIS A 181 9.55 39.97 23.06
N ILE A 182 9.92 38.91 22.37
CA ILE A 182 9.03 37.85 21.88
C ILE A 182 9.39 36.52 22.54
N TRP A 183 8.42 35.93 23.20
CA TRP A 183 8.49 34.55 23.68
C TRP A 183 7.92 33.61 22.64
N ALA A 184 8.59 32.50 22.45
CA ALA A 184 8.10 31.40 21.61
C ALA A 184 8.32 30.06 22.29
N GLN A 185 7.35 29.17 22.13
CA GLN A 185 7.38 27.78 22.58
C GLN A 185 6.67 26.92 21.56
N ALA A 186 7.17 25.71 21.36
CA ALA A 186 6.49 24.64 20.65
C ALA A 186 7.03 23.28 21.11
N LYS A 187 6.19 22.26 21.02
CA LYS A 187 6.58 20.87 21.20
C LYS A 187 6.62 20.18 19.85
N THR A 188 7.67 19.41 19.60
CA THR A 188 7.79 18.59 18.37
C THR A 188 7.46 17.14 18.67
N SER A 189 6.76 16.51 17.75
CA SER A 189 6.59 15.06 17.70
C SER A 189 7.00 14.54 16.33
N TYR A 190 7.72 13.43 16.27
CA TYR A 190 8.23 12.81 15.05
C TYR A 190 8.68 11.39 15.35
N THR A 191 8.97 10.59 14.33
CA THR A 191 9.52 9.24 14.50
C THR A 191 11.03 9.29 14.68
N GLU A 192 11.53 8.90 15.82
CA GLU A 192 12.98 8.87 16.13
C GLU A 192 13.71 7.67 15.50
N ALA A 193 12.98 6.61 15.16
CA ALA A 193 13.51 5.37 14.55
C ALA A 193 14.76 4.83 15.29
N GLY A 194 14.64 4.69 16.62
CA GLY A 194 15.74 4.22 17.46
C GLY A 194 16.90 5.21 17.58
N GLY A 195 16.64 6.50 17.39
CA GLY A 195 17.65 7.57 17.42
C GLY A 195 18.34 7.85 16.08
N ALA A 196 17.95 7.13 15.02
CA ALA A 196 18.49 7.34 13.68
C ALA A 196 17.97 8.64 13.03
N ILE A 197 16.81 9.11 13.46
CA ILE A 197 16.20 10.36 12.99
C ILE A 197 16.19 11.35 14.15
N THR A 198 16.65 12.56 13.89
CA THR A 198 16.59 13.68 14.81
C THR A 198 15.80 14.82 14.21
N CYS A 199 15.23 15.68 15.05
CA CYS A 199 14.47 16.84 14.62
C CYS A 199 15.04 18.11 15.26
N GLN A 200 15.25 19.14 14.43
CA GLN A 200 15.68 20.46 14.88
C GLN A 200 14.47 21.38 14.92
N LEU A 201 14.23 22.02 16.05
CA LEU A 201 13.25 23.09 16.20
C LEU A 201 13.95 24.44 16.16
N LYS A 202 13.50 25.31 15.28
CA LYS A 202 14.03 26.69 15.09
C LYS A 202 12.89 27.69 15.12
N ALA A 203 13.19 28.87 15.64
CA ALA A 203 12.33 30.03 15.56
C ALA A 203 12.98 31.12 14.72
N TYR A 204 12.17 31.82 13.98
CA TYR A 204 12.54 33.00 13.19
C TYR A 204 11.58 34.10 13.52
N TRP A 205 12.06 35.34 13.49
CA TRP A 205 11.16 36.48 13.63
C TRP A 205 11.55 37.58 12.62
N LYS A 206 10.61 38.42 12.29
CA LYS A 206 10.82 39.56 11.39
C LYS A 206 9.85 40.67 11.70
N LEU A 207 10.17 41.89 11.25
CA LEU A 207 9.29 43.05 11.33
C LEU A 207 8.17 42.90 10.29
N GLY A 208 6.92 42.95 10.73
CA GLY A 208 5.74 43.03 9.91
C GLY A 208 5.63 41.92 8.83
N THR A 209 5.00 42.24 7.72
CA THR A 209 4.75 41.31 6.59
C THR A 209 5.82 41.40 5.49
N SER A 210 6.57 42.51 5.45
CA SER A 210 7.51 42.81 4.36
C SER A 210 9.00 42.59 4.68
N GLY A 211 9.36 42.41 5.94
CA GLY A 211 10.75 42.19 6.34
C GLY A 211 11.28 40.79 5.96
N SER A 212 12.60 40.70 5.81
CA SER A 212 13.28 39.42 5.70
C SER A 212 13.28 38.71 7.06
N TRP A 213 13.23 37.36 7.03
CA TRP A 213 13.39 36.57 8.25
C TRP A 213 14.77 36.80 8.87
N GLY A 214 14.80 37.02 10.17
CA GLY A 214 16.04 37.09 10.93
C GLY A 214 16.78 35.74 11.02
N ALA A 215 17.92 35.73 11.70
CA ALA A 215 18.69 34.53 11.94
C ALA A 215 17.85 33.48 12.71
N ALA A 216 18.09 32.21 12.40
CA ALA A 216 17.47 31.09 13.09
C ALA A 216 17.85 31.05 14.56
N VAL A 217 16.89 30.95 15.44
CA VAL A 217 17.11 30.74 16.89
C VAL A 217 16.80 29.28 17.18
N SER A 218 17.81 28.51 17.62
CA SER A 218 17.61 27.13 18.02
C SER A 218 16.76 27.04 19.28
N MET A 219 15.76 26.17 19.27
CA MET A 219 14.85 25.92 20.39
C MET A 219 14.93 24.46 20.83
N LYS A 220 14.48 24.21 22.05
CA LYS A 220 14.31 22.84 22.56
C LYS A 220 12.79 22.54 22.61
N SER A 221 12.42 21.35 22.17
CA SER A 221 11.02 20.89 22.17
C SER A 221 10.41 21.00 23.57
N GLY A 222 9.24 21.62 23.66
CA GLY A 222 8.50 21.83 24.90
C GLY A 222 9.08 22.89 25.85
N VAL A 223 10.18 23.54 25.46
CA VAL A 223 10.82 24.57 26.28
C VAL A 223 10.69 25.93 25.60
N GLY A 224 10.02 26.87 26.27
CA GLY A 224 9.88 28.23 25.77
C GLY A 224 11.16 29.04 25.91
N LYS A 225 11.32 30.04 25.04
CA LYS A 225 12.51 30.90 24.97
C LYS A 225 12.18 32.28 24.42
N ILE A 226 12.88 33.29 24.90
CA ILE A 226 12.89 34.61 24.27
C ILE A 226 13.68 34.52 22.97
N ILE A 227 13.04 34.68 21.82
CA ILE A 227 13.66 34.52 20.50
C ILE A 227 14.30 35.77 19.95
N THR A 228 13.98 36.93 20.51
CA THR A 228 14.63 38.23 20.19
C THR A 228 15.98 38.41 20.87
N GLY A 229 16.35 37.53 21.80
CA GLY A 229 17.60 37.64 22.59
C GLY A 229 17.63 38.94 23.40
N SER A 230 18.66 39.75 23.22
CA SER A 230 18.80 41.06 23.83
C SER A 230 18.25 42.21 22.99
N THR A 231 17.64 41.92 21.83
CA THR A 231 17.08 42.94 20.93
C THR A 231 15.72 43.35 21.41
N ASP A 232 15.55 44.60 21.72
CA ASP A 232 14.26 45.20 22.03
C ASP A 232 13.43 45.43 20.73
N ILE A 233 12.21 44.92 20.69
CA ILE A 233 11.28 45.17 19.61
C ILE A 233 10.37 46.38 19.94
N LEU A 234 9.93 47.07 18.89
CA LEU A 234 9.05 48.24 19.06
C LEU A 234 7.63 47.75 19.33
N THR A 235 7.01 48.33 20.36
CA THR A 235 5.57 48.04 20.71
C THR A 235 4.61 48.54 19.67
N THR A 236 5.04 49.53 18.89
CA THR A 236 4.25 50.16 17.81
C THR A 236 4.32 49.41 16.47
N LYS A 237 5.01 48.30 16.43
CA LYS A 237 5.20 47.50 15.23
C LYS A 237 4.70 46.07 15.40
N THR A 238 4.14 45.50 14.35
CA THR A 238 3.76 44.10 14.25
C THR A 238 4.96 43.27 13.84
N TYR A 239 5.11 42.11 14.42
CA TYR A 239 6.15 41.15 14.08
C TYR A 239 5.54 39.81 13.67
N LYS A 240 6.21 39.11 12.78
CA LYS A 240 5.87 37.73 12.45
C LYS A 240 6.90 36.81 13.06
N VAL A 241 6.44 35.69 13.57
CA VAL A 241 7.26 34.59 14.07
C VAL A 241 6.95 33.35 13.26
N ARG A 242 7.98 32.65 12.85
CA ARG A 242 7.86 31.31 12.25
C ARG A 242 8.59 30.33 13.15
N LEU A 243 7.91 29.29 13.55
CA LEU A 243 8.46 28.11 14.18
C LEU A 243 8.58 27.03 13.11
N GLU A 244 9.72 26.37 13.06
CA GLU A 244 10.01 25.36 12.04
C GLU A 244 10.69 24.16 12.69
N ALA A 245 10.12 23.00 12.53
CA ALA A 245 10.70 21.72 12.91
C ALA A 245 11.12 20.97 11.65
N VAL A 246 12.39 20.58 11.57
CA VAL A 246 12.94 19.87 10.41
C VAL A 246 13.66 18.64 10.90
N ASP A 247 13.31 17.47 10.36
CA ASP A 247 14.02 16.22 10.68
C ASP A 247 15.22 15.98 9.75
N THR A 248 16.00 14.97 10.08
CA THR A 248 17.17 14.57 9.29
C THR A 248 16.84 14.03 7.90
N LEU A 249 15.57 13.71 7.62
CA LEU A 249 15.09 13.32 6.29
C LEU A 249 14.68 14.52 5.44
N GLY A 250 14.76 15.74 5.98
CA GLY A 250 14.38 16.98 5.30
C GLY A 250 12.89 17.25 5.29
N ASN A 251 12.08 16.47 6.02
CA ASN A 251 10.66 16.78 6.18
C ASN A 251 10.50 17.84 7.28
N SER A 252 9.54 18.74 7.09
CA SER A 252 9.35 19.87 8.00
C SER A 252 7.89 20.12 8.34
N ALA A 253 7.68 20.69 9.52
CA ALA A 253 6.45 21.36 9.92
C ALA A 253 6.76 22.80 10.27
N SER A 254 5.89 23.71 9.89
CA SER A 254 6.06 25.13 10.22
C SER A 254 4.74 25.72 10.72
N TYR A 255 4.88 26.72 11.57
CA TYR A 255 3.76 27.52 12.10
C TYR A 255 4.17 28.97 12.09
N GLU A 256 3.29 29.84 11.60
CA GLU A 256 3.51 31.29 11.64
C GLU A 256 2.50 31.96 12.58
N ALA A 257 2.99 32.84 13.41
CA ALA A 257 2.19 33.67 14.31
C ALA A 257 2.49 35.14 14.07
N VAL A 258 1.49 35.98 14.35
CA VAL A 258 1.64 37.41 14.36
C VAL A 258 1.72 37.89 15.82
N VAL A 259 2.72 38.67 16.13
CA VAL A 259 2.84 39.39 17.39
C VAL A 259 2.36 40.83 17.16
N PRO A 260 1.17 41.19 17.64
CA PRO A 260 0.54 42.44 17.32
C PRO A 260 1.26 43.63 18.00
N THR A 261 0.90 44.82 17.61
CA THR A 261 1.27 46.05 18.30
C THR A 261 0.64 46.14 19.69
N ASP A 262 1.16 46.99 20.55
CA ASP A 262 0.40 47.44 21.73
C ASP A 262 -0.89 48.20 21.29
N THR A 263 -1.86 48.27 22.17
CA THR A 263 -3.21 48.77 21.85
C THR A 263 -3.21 50.16 21.22
N VAL A 264 -3.71 50.26 19.99
CA VAL A 264 -4.00 51.51 19.28
C VAL A 264 -5.44 51.43 18.79
N ALA A 265 -6.31 52.36 19.17
CA ALA A 265 -7.69 52.34 18.75
C ALA A 265 -7.84 52.50 17.23
N MET A 266 -7.05 53.39 16.63
CA MET A 266 -7.08 53.71 15.21
C MET A 266 -5.75 54.37 14.80
N HIS A 267 -5.23 54.00 13.64
CA HIS A 267 -3.99 54.56 13.11
C HIS A 267 -4.06 54.80 11.61
N ILE A 268 -3.71 56.00 11.20
CA ILE A 268 -3.49 56.34 9.78
C ILE A 268 -1.95 56.33 9.56
N ARG A 269 -1.50 55.65 8.55
CA ARG A 269 -0.09 55.58 8.19
C ARG A 269 0.44 56.96 7.81
N GLU A 270 1.69 57.20 8.11
CA GLU A 270 2.39 58.40 7.64
C GLU A 270 2.29 58.49 6.11
N GLY A 271 1.80 59.64 5.60
CA GLY A 271 1.47 59.80 4.18
C GLY A 271 0.00 59.54 3.81
N GLY A 272 -0.83 59.08 4.73
CA GLY A 272 -2.28 58.95 4.56
C GLY A 272 -2.72 57.80 3.65
N ASP A 273 -1.83 56.91 3.31
CA ASP A 273 -2.05 55.82 2.33
C ASP A 273 -2.36 54.45 2.95
N GLY A 274 -2.69 54.41 4.25
CA GLY A 274 -3.06 53.17 4.94
C GLY A 274 -3.82 53.49 6.24
N PHE A 275 -4.72 52.60 6.64
CA PHE A 275 -5.56 52.75 7.81
C PHE A 275 -5.64 51.45 8.62
N ALA A 276 -5.55 51.54 9.93
CA ALA A 276 -5.73 50.39 10.81
C ALA A 276 -6.60 50.75 12.02
N VAL A 277 -7.34 49.77 12.54
CA VAL A 277 -8.12 49.85 13.77
C VAL A 277 -7.59 48.81 14.75
N GLY A 278 -7.33 49.19 15.98
CA GLY A 278 -6.82 48.28 17.01
C GLY A 278 -5.32 47.96 16.90
N LYS A 279 -4.62 48.51 15.91
CA LYS A 279 -3.16 48.34 15.72
C LYS A 279 -2.57 49.52 14.94
N TYR A 280 -1.25 49.63 14.87
CA TYR A 280 -0.58 50.53 13.95
C TYR A 280 -0.68 50.03 12.52
N CYS A 281 -0.97 50.90 11.54
CA CYS A 281 -0.95 50.58 10.12
C CYS A 281 0.46 50.54 9.62
N GLU A 282 0.87 49.41 9.07
CA GLU A 282 2.21 49.15 8.58
C GLU A 282 2.31 49.09 7.05
N ARG A 283 1.20 48.75 6.40
CA ARG A 283 1.13 48.57 4.95
C ARG A 283 0.56 49.80 4.25
N ALA A 284 1.22 50.20 3.16
CA ALA A 284 0.66 51.19 2.25
C ALA A 284 -0.58 50.61 1.55
N LYS A 285 -1.58 51.49 1.29
CA LYS A 285 -2.84 51.14 0.58
C LYS A 285 -3.57 49.93 1.19
N ALA A 286 -3.53 49.81 2.52
CA ALA A 286 -4.17 48.73 3.25
C ALA A 286 -5.13 49.28 4.34
N PHE A 287 -6.20 48.50 4.58
CA PHE A 287 -6.96 48.52 5.81
C PHE A 287 -6.54 47.35 6.67
N GLU A 288 -6.03 47.63 7.88
CA GLU A 288 -5.51 46.58 8.76
C GLU A 288 -6.30 46.48 10.05
N LEU A 289 -6.54 45.26 10.50
CA LEU A 289 -7.10 44.92 11.80
C LEU A 289 -6.17 44.00 12.55
N PRO A 290 -6.22 43.96 13.91
CA PRO A 290 -5.64 42.85 14.66
C PRO A 290 -6.19 41.50 14.16
N GLU A 291 -5.42 40.44 14.34
CA GLU A 291 -5.75 39.13 13.79
C GLU A 291 -6.99 38.51 14.46
N ASP A 292 -7.24 38.90 15.70
CA ASP A 292 -8.39 38.45 16.51
C ASP A 292 -9.68 39.35 16.33
N TRP A 293 -9.60 40.40 15.51
CA TRP A 293 -10.74 41.25 15.25
C TRP A 293 -11.53 40.79 14.04
N GLU A 294 -12.84 40.83 14.16
CA GLU A 294 -13.77 40.49 13.10
C GLU A 294 -14.47 41.75 12.55
N ILE A 295 -14.59 41.82 11.23
CA ILE A 295 -15.48 42.83 10.60
C ILE A 295 -16.90 42.25 10.57
N VAL A 296 -17.82 42.92 11.25
CA VAL A 296 -19.23 42.55 11.21
C VAL A 296 -19.92 43.38 10.12
N ALA A 297 -20.56 42.71 9.17
CA ALA A 297 -21.33 43.31 8.10
C ALA A 297 -22.74 42.69 8.10
N TYR A 298 -23.77 43.58 8.04
CA TYR A 298 -25.16 43.13 8.02
C TYR A 298 -25.58 42.23 9.20
N GLY A 299 -24.98 42.46 10.38
CA GLY A 299 -25.27 41.65 11.57
C GLY A 299 -24.53 40.33 11.67
N ASP A 300 -23.66 40.03 10.71
CA ASP A 300 -22.79 38.84 10.74
C ASP A 300 -21.34 39.22 10.44
N THR A 301 -20.40 38.33 10.75
CA THR A 301 -18.99 38.58 10.48
C THR A 301 -18.73 38.61 8.98
N LEU A 302 -17.83 39.48 8.51
CA LEU A 302 -17.42 39.53 7.11
C LEU A 302 -16.93 38.15 6.61
N LYS A 303 -16.27 37.41 7.48
CA LYS A 303 -15.84 36.02 7.21
C LYS A 303 -17.03 35.13 6.85
N LYS A 304 -18.10 35.14 7.64
CA LYS A 304 -19.31 34.36 7.37
C LYS A 304 -20.02 34.83 6.09
N VAL A 305 -20.10 36.15 5.83
CA VAL A 305 -20.69 36.69 4.60
C VAL A 305 -19.90 36.20 3.38
N ILE A 306 -18.57 36.34 3.37
CA ILE A 306 -17.72 35.89 2.26
C ILE A 306 -17.84 34.38 2.06
N LEU A 307 -17.79 33.62 3.14
CA LEU A 307 -17.87 32.14 3.05
C LEU A 307 -19.25 31.66 2.59
N ALA A 308 -20.32 32.37 2.97
CA ALA A 308 -21.68 32.11 2.47
C ALA A 308 -21.78 32.36 0.94
N MET A 309 -21.08 33.38 0.45
CA MET A 309 -20.99 33.64 -1.00
C MET A 309 -20.17 32.58 -1.74
N MET A 310 -19.10 32.06 -1.15
CA MET A 310 -18.29 31.01 -1.73
C MET A 310 -19.01 29.64 -1.78
N TRP A 311 -19.85 29.39 -0.80
CA TRP A 311 -20.57 28.14 -0.64
C TRP A 311 -22.08 28.37 -0.54
N PRO A 312 -22.80 28.76 -1.61
CA PRO A 312 -24.25 28.93 -1.55
C PRO A 312 -24.96 27.63 -1.18
N VAL A 313 -26.21 27.76 -0.68
CA VAL A 313 -27.04 26.57 -0.38
C VAL A 313 -27.14 25.65 -1.59
N GLY A 314 -26.92 24.37 -1.41
CA GLY A 314 -26.83 23.37 -2.48
C GLY A 314 -25.40 23.05 -2.91
N SER A 315 -24.39 23.80 -2.48
CA SER A 315 -22.97 23.49 -2.78
C SER A 315 -22.55 22.15 -2.17
N ILE A 316 -21.65 21.48 -2.86
CA ILE A 316 -21.00 20.25 -2.41
C ILE A 316 -19.56 20.57 -2.01
N TYR A 317 -19.21 20.25 -0.77
CA TYR A 317 -17.85 20.32 -0.25
C TYR A 317 -17.26 18.91 -0.16
N ILE A 318 -16.05 18.75 -0.66
CA ILE A 318 -15.33 17.48 -0.68
C ILE A 318 -13.97 17.65 0.00
N SER A 319 -13.62 16.75 0.93
CA SER A 319 -12.36 16.82 1.67
C SER A 319 -11.92 15.42 2.11
N VAL A 320 -10.62 15.21 2.24
CA VAL A 320 -10.05 14.04 2.93
C VAL A 320 -10.07 14.22 4.46
N SER A 321 -10.30 15.45 4.95
CA SER A 321 -10.46 15.74 6.37
C SER A 321 -11.87 15.45 6.84
N ALA A 322 -12.02 14.84 8.02
CA ALA A 322 -13.30 14.60 8.67
C ALA A 322 -13.95 15.87 9.24
N THR A 323 -13.22 17.00 9.25
CA THR A 323 -13.73 18.26 9.82
C THR A 323 -14.96 18.73 9.06
N SER A 324 -16.05 18.95 9.78
CA SER A 324 -17.28 19.45 9.18
C SER A 324 -17.10 20.85 8.58
N PRO A 325 -17.60 21.10 7.36
CA PRO A 325 -17.65 22.46 6.80
C PRO A 325 -18.40 23.44 7.68
N GLN A 326 -19.34 22.98 8.50
CA GLN A 326 -19.99 23.81 9.52
C GLN A 326 -18.99 24.43 10.50
N THR A 327 -17.99 23.65 10.93
CA THR A 327 -16.93 24.15 11.81
C THR A 327 -16.00 25.13 11.10
N LEU A 328 -15.74 24.89 9.80
CA LEU A 328 -14.82 25.71 9.01
C LEU A 328 -15.46 26.99 8.50
N PHE A 329 -16.72 26.93 8.06
CA PHE A 329 -17.38 27.96 7.28
C PHE A 329 -18.69 28.42 7.91
N GLY A 330 -19.24 27.73 8.91
CA GLY A 330 -20.58 27.91 9.40
C GLY A 330 -21.65 27.34 8.47
N GLY A 331 -22.92 27.73 8.68
CA GLY A 331 -24.06 27.19 7.93
C GLY A 331 -24.44 25.77 8.39
N THR A 332 -25.42 25.19 7.72
CA THR A 332 -25.89 23.83 7.99
C THR A 332 -25.50 22.92 6.83
N TRP A 333 -24.93 21.78 7.18
CA TRP A 333 -24.40 20.84 6.21
C TRP A 333 -24.88 19.44 6.51
N GLU A 334 -25.32 18.76 5.48
CA GLU A 334 -25.69 17.34 5.50
C GLU A 334 -24.56 16.51 4.90
N ARG A 335 -24.20 15.42 5.56
CA ARG A 335 -23.15 14.51 5.08
C ARG A 335 -23.74 13.53 4.05
N ILE A 336 -23.12 13.47 2.88
CA ILE A 336 -23.38 12.44 1.87
C ILE A 336 -22.44 11.29 2.15
N GLN A 337 -23.00 10.09 2.33
CA GLN A 337 -22.23 8.89 2.70
C GLN A 337 -22.52 7.76 1.71
N ASP A 338 -21.53 6.92 1.51
CA ASP A 338 -21.62 5.65 0.75
C ASP A 338 -22.26 5.80 -0.65
N THR A 339 -22.05 6.97 -1.28
CA THR A 339 -22.67 7.34 -2.56
C THR A 339 -21.65 7.97 -3.48
N PHE A 340 -21.58 7.53 -4.73
CA PHE A 340 -20.85 8.21 -5.79
C PHE A 340 -21.63 9.43 -6.27
N LEU A 341 -20.94 10.53 -6.55
CA LEU A 341 -21.54 11.72 -7.13
C LEU A 341 -21.63 11.55 -8.66
N LEU A 342 -22.85 11.63 -9.17
CA LEU A 342 -23.15 11.61 -10.59
C LEU A 342 -23.61 13.00 -11.05
N ALA A 343 -23.10 13.48 -12.18
CA ALA A 343 -23.55 14.72 -12.77
C ALA A 343 -25.03 14.63 -13.16
N ALA A 344 -25.82 15.59 -12.67
CA ALA A 344 -27.22 15.67 -13.01
C ALA A 344 -27.44 16.03 -14.49
N GLY A 345 -28.48 15.48 -15.10
CA GLY A 345 -28.82 15.68 -16.49
C GLY A 345 -30.28 15.33 -16.80
N ARG A 346 -30.60 15.13 -18.07
CA ARG A 346 -31.96 14.80 -18.49
C ARG A 346 -32.45 13.48 -17.92
N THR A 347 -31.56 12.49 -17.82
CA THR A 347 -31.88 11.12 -17.32
C THR A 347 -31.86 11.06 -15.81
N TYR A 348 -30.89 11.74 -15.19
CA TYR A 348 -30.68 11.72 -13.75
C TYR A 348 -30.84 13.15 -13.20
N ALA A 349 -32.02 13.43 -12.63
CA ALA A 349 -32.30 14.73 -12.05
C ALA A 349 -31.47 14.97 -10.77
N ALA A 350 -31.15 16.23 -10.48
CA ALA A 350 -30.42 16.60 -9.28
C ALA A 350 -31.14 16.10 -8.01
N GLY A 351 -30.39 15.56 -7.06
CA GLY A 351 -30.87 15.02 -5.79
C GLY A 351 -31.46 13.61 -5.87
N LYS A 352 -31.53 12.99 -7.05
CA LYS A 352 -31.93 11.57 -7.16
C LYS A 352 -30.80 10.67 -6.72
N THR A 353 -31.15 9.59 -6.05
CA THR A 353 -30.25 8.53 -5.62
C THR A 353 -30.56 7.23 -6.35
N GLY A 354 -29.58 6.38 -6.53
CA GLY A 354 -29.73 5.09 -7.21
C GLY A 354 -28.39 4.38 -7.36
N GLY A 355 -28.42 3.23 -8.05
CA GLY A 355 -27.27 2.36 -8.21
C GLY A 355 -27.08 1.41 -7.03
N GLU A 356 -26.17 0.51 -7.17
CA GLU A 356 -25.82 -0.49 -6.16
C GLU A 356 -24.31 -0.75 -6.18
N ALA A 357 -23.74 -0.91 -5.00
CA ALA A 357 -22.30 -1.17 -4.83
C ALA A 357 -21.93 -2.61 -5.16
N SER A 358 -22.89 -3.50 -5.11
CA SER A 358 -22.69 -4.92 -5.33
C SER A 358 -23.94 -5.49 -6.02
N HIS A 359 -23.73 -6.23 -7.06
CA HIS A 359 -24.80 -6.79 -7.90
C HIS A 359 -24.68 -8.30 -8.03
N THR A 360 -25.81 -9.00 -7.94
CA THR A 360 -25.89 -10.42 -8.28
C THR A 360 -26.61 -10.54 -9.62
N LEU A 361 -25.90 -11.04 -10.62
CA LEU A 361 -26.46 -11.19 -11.96
C LEU A 361 -27.75 -12.00 -11.95
N THR A 362 -28.79 -11.47 -12.57
CA THR A 362 -30.01 -12.18 -12.87
C THR A 362 -29.87 -12.98 -14.17
N THR A 363 -30.71 -13.95 -14.38
CA THR A 363 -30.75 -14.74 -15.63
C THR A 363 -30.93 -13.85 -16.86
N ALA A 364 -31.71 -12.77 -16.75
CA ALA A 364 -31.97 -11.83 -17.85
C ALA A 364 -30.75 -10.96 -18.23
N GLU A 365 -29.79 -10.80 -17.33
CA GLU A 365 -28.56 -9.99 -17.53
C GLU A 365 -27.41 -10.80 -18.10
N MET A 366 -27.53 -12.12 -18.08
CA MET A 366 -26.53 -12.98 -18.71
C MET A 366 -26.74 -13.00 -20.23
N PRO A 367 -25.65 -12.90 -21.01
CA PRO A 367 -25.74 -13.13 -22.45
C PRO A 367 -26.39 -14.49 -22.75
N SER A 368 -27.24 -14.52 -23.76
CA SER A 368 -27.83 -15.80 -24.22
C SER A 368 -26.69 -16.76 -24.62
N HIS A 369 -26.61 -17.88 -23.96
CA HIS A 369 -25.62 -18.92 -24.24
C HIS A 369 -26.23 -20.30 -24.10
N GLY A 370 -25.62 -21.24 -24.75
CA GLY A 370 -25.99 -22.66 -24.68
C GLY A 370 -24.79 -23.49 -24.26
N HIS A 371 -25.07 -24.58 -23.60
CA HIS A 371 -24.08 -25.59 -23.29
C HIS A 371 -24.27 -26.79 -24.21
N ASN A 372 -23.29 -27.08 -25.03
CA ASN A 372 -23.25 -28.32 -25.78
C ASN A 372 -22.54 -29.38 -24.95
N PRO A 373 -23.08 -30.58 -24.79
CA PRO A 373 -22.31 -31.66 -24.19
C PRO A 373 -21.08 -31.94 -25.05
N ALA A 374 -19.92 -32.05 -24.41
CA ALA A 374 -18.68 -32.35 -25.11
C ALA A 374 -18.78 -33.73 -25.75
N ASN A 375 -18.44 -33.81 -27.04
CA ASN A 375 -18.27 -35.10 -27.73
C ASN A 375 -16.93 -35.70 -27.29
N GLU A 376 -16.93 -36.51 -26.23
CA GLU A 376 -15.79 -37.37 -25.91
C GLU A 376 -15.83 -38.61 -26.81
N PRO A 377 -14.70 -39.02 -27.43
CA PRO A 377 -14.65 -40.24 -28.23
C PRO A 377 -14.91 -41.46 -27.32
N GLY A 378 -16.03 -42.14 -27.55
CA GLY A 378 -16.41 -43.34 -26.80
C GLY A 378 -17.63 -43.20 -25.92
N TYR A 379 -18.21 -41.99 -25.79
CA TYR A 379 -19.51 -41.81 -25.16
C TYR A 379 -20.61 -41.65 -26.21
N TYR A 380 -21.74 -42.30 -26.00
CA TYR A 380 -22.90 -42.20 -26.87
C TYR A 380 -23.42 -40.75 -26.84
N GLY A 381 -23.33 -40.07 -27.98
CA GLY A 381 -23.75 -38.68 -28.10
C GLY A 381 -25.28 -38.55 -28.05
N PHE A 382 -25.73 -37.53 -27.33
CA PHE A 382 -27.13 -37.09 -27.42
C PHE A 382 -27.35 -36.34 -28.74
N ILE A 383 -28.28 -36.81 -29.54
CA ILE A 383 -28.64 -36.14 -30.80
C ILE A 383 -29.72 -35.11 -30.50
N THR A 384 -29.45 -33.84 -30.70
CA THR A 384 -30.46 -32.77 -30.64
C THR A 384 -31.14 -32.63 -31.98
N ASN A 385 -32.45 -32.63 -31.99
CA ASN A 385 -33.23 -32.16 -33.15
C ASN A 385 -33.92 -30.82 -32.78
N SER A 386 -34.26 -30.05 -33.77
CA SER A 386 -34.77 -28.68 -33.66
C SER A 386 -36.07 -28.50 -32.86
N GLN A 387 -36.65 -29.55 -32.32
CA GLN A 387 -37.93 -29.47 -31.63
C GLN A 387 -37.98 -30.13 -30.24
N LYS A 388 -36.94 -30.86 -29.84
CA LYS A 388 -36.83 -31.45 -28.50
C LYS A 388 -35.42 -31.25 -27.95
N ALA A 389 -35.35 -30.88 -26.71
CA ALA A 389 -34.07 -30.57 -26.07
C ALA A 389 -33.07 -31.75 -26.07
N PHE A 390 -33.57 -32.97 -26.02
CA PHE A 390 -32.78 -34.19 -26.15
C PHE A 390 -33.62 -35.31 -26.68
N THR A 391 -33.09 -36.12 -27.64
CA THR A 391 -33.67 -37.36 -28.11
C THR A 391 -32.62 -38.46 -27.92
N ILE A 392 -32.98 -39.55 -27.25
CA ILE A 392 -32.14 -40.75 -27.22
C ILE A 392 -32.29 -41.40 -28.58
N GLY A 393 -31.23 -41.39 -29.38
CA GLY A 393 -31.21 -42.07 -30.68
C GLY A 393 -31.38 -43.55 -30.51
N ASP A 394 -32.15 -44.16 -31.43
CA ASP A 394 -32.32 -45.60 -31.49
C ASP A 394 -30.94 -46.28 -31.66
N MET A 395 -30.53 -47.08 -30.70
CA MET A 395 -29.31 -47.86 -30.83
C MET A 395 -29.55 -48.94 -31.85
N GLY A 396 -29.01 -48.73 -33.06
CA GLY A 396 -29.05 -49.74 -34.12
C GLY A 396 -28.58 -51.08 -33.58
N SER A 397 -29.36 -52.09 -33.90
CA SER A 397 -29.10 -53.47 -33.51
C SER A 397 -27.72 -53.91 -34.06
N GLN A 398 -26.75 -54.10 -33.19
CA GLN A 398 -25.58 -54.90 -33.51
C GLN A 398 -26.02 -56.37 -33.62
N SER A 399 -26.05 -56.89 -34.83
CA SER A 399 -26.24 -58.30 -35.06
C SER A 399 -24.96 -59.06 -34.71
N GLY A 400 -24.91 -59.64 -33.52
CA GLY A 400 -23.81 -60.49 -33.05
C GLY A 400 -24.25 -61.31 -31.86
N SER A 401 -24.71 -62.52 -32.14
CA SER A 401 -24.93 -63.67 -31.24
C SER A 401 -25.31 -63.38 -29.77
N GLY A 402 -26.65 -63.38 -29.50
CA GLY A 402 -27.19 -64.17 -28.43
C GLY A 402 -26.89 -63.74 -26.99
N ARG A 403 -27.28 -62.55 -26.56
CA ARG A 403 -27.89 -62.32 -25.22
C ARG A 403 -28.77 -61.09 -25.27
N TYR A 404 -30.09 -61.32 -25.29
CA TYR A 404 -31.11 -60.29 -25.12
C TYR A 404 -31.06 -59.81 -23.66
N TYR A 405 -30.60 -58.62 -23.43
CA TYR A 405 -30.86 -57.92 -22.17
C TYR A 405 -32.07 -57.01 -22.39
N PRO A 406 -33.20 -57.21 -21.69
CA PRO A 406 -34.30 -56.28 -21.78
C PRO A 406 -33.85 -54.98 -21.13
N TYR A 407 -33.46 -54.00 -21.94
CA TYR A 407 -33.31 -52.64 -21.42
C TYR A 407 -34.74 -52.14 -21.09
N ALA A 408 -35.00 -52.04 -19.79
CA ALA A 408 -36.10 -51.20 -19.36
C ALA A 408 -35.79 -49.79 -19.91
N ALA A 409 -36.71 -49.24 -20.69
CA ALA A 409 -36.61 -47.83 -21.12
C ALA A 409 -36.55 -46.98 -19.85
N ALA A 410 -35.38 -46.61 -19.44
CA ALA A 410 -35.20 -45.66 -18.38
C ALA A 410 -35.68 -44.32 -18.95
N ALA A 411 -36.89 -43.90 -18.59
CA ALA A 411 -37.33 -42.55 -18.87
C ALA A 411 -36.37 -41.60 -18.19
N PHE A 412 -35.59 -40.90 -18.98
CA PHE A 412 -34.70 -39.88 -18.45
C PHE A 412 -35.52 -38.65 -18.08
N ASP A 413 -35.83 -38.52 -16.80
CA ASP A 413 -36.58 -37.39 -16.27
C ASP A 413 -35.65 -36.17 -16.16
N ILE A 414 -35.61 -35.33 -17.19
CA ILE A 414 -34.83 -34.09 -17.22
C ILE A 414 -35.34 -33.05 -16.20
N SER A 415 -36.51 -33.25 -15.60
CA SER A 415 -36.99 -32.35 -14.55
C SER A 415 -36.25 -32.51 -13.23
N ARG A 416 -35.52 -33.62 -13.07
CA ARG A 416 -34.76 -33.96 -11.85
C ARG A 416 -33.25 -34.02 -12.02
N ASN A 417 -32.75 -34.05 -13.25
CA ASN A 417 -31.29 -34.12 -13.52
C ASN A 417 -30.87 -32.92 -14.36
N THR A 418 -30.02 -32.09 -13.78
CA THR A 418 -29.28 -31.10 -14.54
C THR A 418 -28.18 -31.80 -15.32
N LEU A 419 -28.29 -31.84 -16.67
CA LEU A 419 -27.28 -32.42 -17.57
C LEU A 419 -25.93 -31.67 -17.55
N THR A 420 -25.96 -30.48 -17.09
CA THR A 420 -24.77 -29.69 -16.78
C THR A 420 -24.85 -29.31 -15.32
N GLY A 421 -23.79 -29.53 -14.59
CA GLY A 421 -23.68 -29.04 -13.21
C GLY A 421 -23.93 -27.53 -13.18
N THR A 422 -24.53 -27.05 -12.12
CA THR A 422 -24.60 -25.61 -11.88
C THR A 422 -23.21 -25.06 -11.77
N THR A 423 -22.84 -24.14 -12.67
CA THR A 423 -21.58 -23.42 -12.61
C THR A 423 -21.86 -21.99 -12.15
N GLY A 424 -21.12 -21.55 -11.16
CA GLY A 424 -21.28 -20.24 -10.58
C GLY A 424 -21.78 -20.29 -9.12
N GLY A 425 -21.32 -19.40 -8.32
CA GLY A 425 -21.62 -19.36 -6.88
C GLY A 425 -22.87 -18.54 -6.51
N GLY A 426 -23.50 -17.85 -7.45
CA GLY A 426 -24.61 -16.93 -7.18
C GLY A 426 -24.23 -15.73 -6.29
N ASN A 427 -22.93 -15.53 -6.09
CA ASN A 427 -22.44 -14.43 -5.27
C ASN A 427 -22.52 -13.10 -6.03
N SER A 428 -22.72 -12.04 -5.29
CA SER A 428 -22.65 -10.70 -5.86
C SER A 428 -21.22 -10.35 -6.26
N HIS A 429 -21.07 -9.61 -7.34
CA HIS A 429 -19.81 -9.00 -7.73
C HIS A 429 -19.78 -7.52 -7.34
N ASN A 430 -18.59 -7.01 -7.18
CA ASN A 430 -18.35 -5.60 -6.87
C ASN A 430 -18.53 -4.73 -8.11
N ASN A 431 -19.38 -3.70 -8.00
CA ASN A 431 -19.61 -2.70 -9.04
C ASN A 431 -18.77 -1.43 -8.83
N MET A 432 -18.00 -1.37 -7.73
CA MET A 432 -17.23 -0.18 -7.44
C MET A 432 -15.87 -0.21 -8.16
N PRO A 433 -15.55 0.82 -8.96
CA PRO A 433 -14.22 0.99 -9.51
C PRO A 433 -13.22 1.30 -8.39
N PRO A 434 -11.89 1.27 -8.65
CA PRO A 434 -10.91 1.81 -7.71
C PRO A 434 -11.29 3.23 -7.30
N TYR A 435 -11.34 3.51 -6.02
CA TYR A 435 -11.81 4.79 -5.49
C TYR A 435 -10.92 5.30 -4.36
N LEU A 436 -10.99 6.60 -4.16
CA LEU A 436 -10.53 7.28 -2.96
C LEU A 436 -11.76 7.71 -2.16
N ALA A 437 -11.91 7.19 -0.95
CA ALA A 437 -12.98 7.64 -0.06
C ALA A 437 -12.65 9.03 0.51
N VAL A 438 -13.60 9.93 0.37
CA VAL A 438 -13.52 11.31 0.86
C VAL A 438 -14.77 11.67 1.62
N TYR A 439 -14.69 12.67 2.48
CA TYR A 439 -15.85 13.25 3.15
C TYR A 439 -16.55 14.20 2.19
N VAL A 440 -17.83 13.97 1.98
CA VAL A 440 -18.68 14.81 1.10
C VAL A 440 -19.81 15.40 1.92
N TRP A 441 -20.01 16.69 1.76
CA TRP A 441 -21.03 17.45 2.47
C TRP A 441 -21.83 18.33 1.50
N LYS A 442 -23.13 18.38 1.69
CA LYS A 442 -24.03 19.28 0.97
C LYS A 442 -24.49 20.39 1.90
N ARG A 443 -24.35 21.64 1.49
CA ARG A 443 -24.92 22.78 2.24
C ARG A 443 -26.42 22.78 2.13
N THR A 444 -27.11 22.84 3.28
CA THR A 444 -28.59 22.85 3.37
C THR A 444 -29.15 24.18 3.87
N ALA A 445 -28.36 24.95 4.63
CA ALA A 445 -28.73 26.31 5.06
C ALA A 445 -27.47 27.19 5.33
#